data_87137100dd48e0afafbb9a8f9ae5f066
#
_entry.id   87137100dd48e0afafbb9a8f9ae5f066
#
_cell.length_a   1.000
_cell.length_b   1.000
_cell.length_c   1.000
_cell.angle_alpha   90.00
_cell.angle_beta   90.00
_cell.angle_gamma   90.00
#
_symmetry.space_group_name_H-M   'P 1'
#
loop_
_entity.id
_entity.type
_entity.pdbx_description
1 polymer ?
#
loop_
_entity_poly.entity_id
_entity_poly.type
_entity_poly.pdbx_seq_one_letter_code
_entity_poly.pdbx_strand_id
1 'polypeptide(L)'
;MKNNMITKMTLSASLVSLALMSSFSYAATPPEGTVLSKQQHIVINNGTEVSSLDPHKVEGAPESNIILNLLEGLVYVGPNGENIPGVAQRWETEDNKIWIFYLRDDAKWSDGTPVSAEDFVYSWRRLADPKTGSPYASYLEYAYVENIADILNGKKKPETLGIKAIDEHTLRVTLTQPIPYLVDMLNHTSLKPVKKDIVEKYGVNWTRPENFVGNGAYLLDNWVVNEKVTLKRNPLYWDNKNTIIEQAIFLPLSSETSDINRYRSGEIQITNSAIPPVLYKKMKQEQPQNLHITPYLCTFFYELNNKRAPFDDVRVREAVKLSIDRQIIAEQIMGQGQIPAYTFTPSFIGNGNFKAPKWSSWTQQQRNERARELLKEAGFDSQHPLSFTLLYNTSDQNKQQAIAAASMWKKNIGANVTLQNQEWKTALESRNQGNYQVARATWCADYNEPTSFLNSFLSTSSLNTIFYENKEYDQALENALLAVDNGARHQLYQRAEALLDKDSAIVPIYYRVSVRLVSPTVGGFTGKDPFDYTDLKRYFITVDD
;
A
#
# COMPACT_ATOMS: atom_id res chain seq x y z
N MET A 1 -81.64 23.60 -7.96
CA MET A 1 -80.30 23.82 -8.48
C MET A 1 -79.33 22.95 -7.74
N LYS A 2 -78.94 21.80 -8.30
CA LYS A 2 -78.05 20.81 -7.67
C LYS A 2 -76.69 20.88 -8.37
N ASN A 3 -75.64 21.24 -7.60
CA ASN A 3 -74.28 21.19 -8.06
C ASN A 3 -73.72 19.77 -7.77
N ASN A 4 -73.37 19.06 -8.83
CA ASN A 4 -72.64 17.82 -8.78
C ASN A 4 -71.13 18.12 -8.77
N MET A 5 -70.45 17.76 -7.68
CA MET A 5 -69.01 17.82 -7.57
C MET A 5 -68.45 16.44 -7.92
N ILE A 6 -67.78 16.33 -9.06
CA ILE A 6 -67.12 15.12 -9.52
C ILE A 6 -65.69 15.14 -8.95
N THR A 7 -65.42 14.22 -8.01
CA THR A 7 -64.09 13.97 -7.45
C THR A 7 -63.27 13.15 -8.46
N LYS A 8 -62.21 13.74 -9.02
CA LYS A 8 -61.23 13.03 -9.84
C LYS A 8 -60.23 12.32 -8.91
N MET A 9 -60.29 11.01 -8.89
CA MET A 9 -59.26 10.15 -8.32
C MET A 9 -58.11 10.07 -9.31
N THR A 10 -56.95 10.66 -8.96
CA THR A 10 -55.68 10.47 -9.68
C THR A 10 -55.00 9.20 -9.15
N LEU A 11 -54.98 8.17 -9.96
CA LEU A 11 -54.14 6.99 -9.76
C LEU A 11 -52.70 7.40 -10.05
N SER A 12 -51.87 7.49 -9.01
CA SER A 12 -50.41 7.57 -9.15
C SER A 12 -49.86 6.17 -9.44
N ALA A 13 -49.52 5.90 -10.66
CA ALA A 13 -48.79 4.72 -11.06
C ALA A 13 -47.30 4.92 -10.69
N SER A 14 -46.84 4.29 -9.61
CA SER A 14 -45.42 4.19 -9.28
C SER A 14 -44.76 3.26 -10.30
N LEU A 15 -44.00 3.81 -11.24
CA LEU A 15 -43.07 3.06 -12.07
C LEU A 15 -41.91 2.60 -11.17
N VAL A 16 -41.92 1.33 -10.76
CA VAL A 16 -40.73 0.66 -10.23
C VAL A 16 -39.82 0.41 -11.43
N SER A 17 -38.84 1.27 -11.61
CA SER A 17 -37.72 1.02 -12.53
C SER A 17 -36.90 -0.14 -12.01
N LEU A 18 -37.13 -1.34 -12.54
CA LEU A 18 -36.22 -2.47 -12.40
C LEU A 18 -34.95 -2.09 -13.17
N ALA A 19 -33.97 -1.49 -12.50
CA ALA A 19 -32.61 -1.38 -13.02
C ALA A 19 -32.06 -2.81 -13.10
N LEU A 20 -32.02 -3.36 -14.30
CA LEU A 20 -31.17 -4.52 -14.62
C LEU A 20 -29.73 -4.11 -14.31
N MET A 21 -29.25 -4.42 -13.12
CA MET A 21 -27.83 -4.37 -12.81
C MET A 21 -27.17 -5.47 -13.66
N SER A 22 -26.71 -5.12 -14.87
CA SER A 22 -25.73 -5.91 -15.57
C SER A 22 -24.54 -6.01 -14.65
N SER A 23 -24.24 -7.20 -14.14
CA SER A 23 -23.02 -7.51 -13.42
C SER A 23 -21.86 -7.28 -14.39
N PHE A 24 -21.27 -6.08 -14.34
CA PHE A 24 -20.01 -5.83 -15.04
C PHE A 24 -18.96 -6.71 -14.37
N SER A 25 -18.51 -7.74 -15.09
CA SER A 25 -17.29 -8.44 -14.74
C SER A 25 -16.11 -7.51 -15.03
N TYR A 26 -15.29 -7.24 -14.02
CA TYR A 26 -14.04 -6.49 -14.16
C TYR A 26 -12.84 -7.43 -14.35
N ALA A 27 -13.08 -8.72 -14.59
CA ALA A 27 -12.09 -9.70 -14.95
C ALA A 27 -11.61 -9.52 -16.40
N ALA A 28 -10.69 -10.38 -16.84
CA ALA A 28 -10.11 -10.28 -18.17
C ALA A 28 -11.18 -10.23 -19.26
N THR A 29 -11.15 -9.17 -20.06
CA THR A 29 -12.03 -8.99 -21.21
C THR A 29 -11.14 -8.79 -22.45
N PRO A 30 -10.67 -9.89 -23.09
CA PRO A 30 -9.90 -9.77 -24.32
C PRO A 30 -10.73 -9.05 -25.39
N PRO A 31 -10.14 -8.09 -26.14
CA PRO A 31 -10.82 -7.49 -27.29
C PRO A 31 -11.32 -8.54 -28.27
N GLU A 32 -12.41 -8.23 -28.98
CA GLU A 32 -12.94 -9.12 -30.03
C GLU A 32 -11.86 -9.40 -31.10
N GLY A 33 -11.71 -10.67 -31.46
CA GLY A 33 -10.69 -11.11 -32.41
C GLY A 33 -9.31 -11.42 -31.80
N THR A 34 -9.13 -11.21 -30.47
CA THR A 34 -7.87 -11.57 -29.81
C THR A 34 -7.62 -13.07 -29.85
N VAL A 35 -6.47 -13.50 -30.35
CA VAL A 35 -6.05 -14.90 -30.34
C VAL A 35 -5.27 -15.18 -29.06
N LEU A 36 -5.88 -15.93 -28.15
CA LEU A 36 -5.24 -16.31 -26.89
C LEU A 36 -4.22 -17.43 -27.08
N SER A 37 -3.13 -17.37 -26.34
CA SER A 37 -2.18 -18.46 -26.22
C SER A 37 -2.88 -19.71 -25.64
N LYS A 38 -2.47 -20.89 -26.08
CA LYS A 38 -2.95 -22.16 -25.49
C LYS A 38 -2.45 -22.34 -24.05
N GLN A 39 -1.32 -21.72 -23.70
CA GLN A 39 -0.78 -21.75 -22.35
C GLN A 39 -1.00 -20.39 -21.71
N GLN A 40 -1.91 -20.33 -20.76
CA GLN A 40 -2.20 -19.12 -19.98
C GLN A 40 -1.33 -19.10 -18.72
N HIS A 41 -0.01 -19.05 -18.94
CA HIS A 41 1.00 -19.00 -17.89
C HIS A 41 1.73 -17.66 -17.89
N ILE A 42 1.97 -17.11 -16.72
CA ILE A 42 2.68 -15.84 -16.57
C ILE A 42 3.77 -15.94 -15.48
N VAL A 43 4.92 -15.38 -15.74
CA VAL A 43 6.01 -15.24 -14.77
C VAL A 43 6.26 -13.76 -14.50
N ILE A 44 6.25 -13.39 -13.22
CA ILE A 44 6.34 -12.00 -12.74
C ILE A 44 7.48 -11.90 -11.73
N ASN A 45 8.33 -10.87 -11.83
CA ASN A 45 9.25 -10.58 -10.76
C ASN A 45 8.55 -9.83 -9.62
N ASN A 46 8.61 -10.38 -8.42
CA ASN A 46 8.05 -9.79 -7.19
C ASN A 46 9.08 -8.96 -6.38
N GLY A 47 10.31 -8.87 -6.86
CA GLY A 47 11.37 -8.02 -6.30
C GLY A 47 12.12 -8.62 -5.10
N THR A 48 11.46 -9.35 -4.22
CA THR A 48 12.09 -9.97 -3.05
C THR A 48 11.27 -11.15 -2.54
N GLU A 49 11.87 -11.95 -1.68
CA GLU A 49 11.15 -12.99 -0.93
C GLU A 49 10.12 -12.37 0.00
N VAL A 50 8.94 -12.95 0.05
CA VAL A 50 7.87 -12.51 0.95
C VAL A 50 8.15 -12.90 2.40
N SER A 51 7.87 -11.99 3.32
CA SER A 51 8.08 -12.24 4.76
C SER A 51 7.07 -13.26 5.32
N SER A 52 5.84 -13.26 4.77
CA SER A 52 4.73 -14.14 5.11
C SER A 52 3.64 -14.05 4.02
N LEU A 53 2.68 -14.98 4.03
CA LEU A 53 1.41 -14.89 3.28
C LEU A 53 0.19 -14.77 4.22
N ASP A 54 0.41 -14.50 5.51
CA ASP A 54 -0.64 -14.14 6.46
C ASP A 54 -0.97 -12.64 6.33
N PRO A 55 -2.17 -12.24 5.87
CA PRO A 55 -2.52 -10.84 5.63
C PRO A 55 -2.44 -9.97 6.89
N HIS A 56 -2.51 -10.58 8.07
CA HIS A 56 -2.40 -9.86 9.35
C HIS A 56 -0.97 -9.75 9.88
N LYS A 57 0.02 -10.29 9.17
CA LYS A 57 1.44 -10.35 9.59
C LYS A 57 2.40 -9.64 8.64
N VAL A 58 1.88 -9.00 7.61
CA VAL A 58 2.66 -8.40 6.53
C VAL A 58 2.42 -6.89 6.41
N GLU A 59 3.38 -6.19 5.79
CA GLU A 59 3.33 -4.74 5.59
C GLU A 59 3.92 -4.30 4.23
N GLY A 60 4.31 -5.25 3.37
CA GLY A 60 5.02 -4.96 2.14
C GLY A 60 4.21 -5.17 0.86
N ALA A 61 4.55 -4.42 -0.19
CA ALA A 61 4.00 -4.63 -1.52
C ALA A 61 4.30 -6.04 -2.10
N PRO A 62 5.47 -6.66 -1.85
CA PRO A 62 5.71 -8.03 -2.32
C PRO A 62 4.71 -9.05 -1.79
N GLU A 63 4.33 -8.94 -0.51
CA GLU A 63 3.33 -9.78 0.11
C GLU A 63 1.94 -9.49 -0.46
N SER A 64 1.57 -8.21 -0.58
CA SER A 64 0.27 -7.78 -1.10
C SER A 64 0.01 -8.26 -2.52
N ASN A 65 1.00 -8.21 -3.40
CA ASN A 65 0.90 -8.70 -4.79
C ASN A 65 0.45 -10.15 -4.88
N ILE A 66 0.81 -10.99 -3.92
CA ILE A 66 0.43 -12.41 -3.91
C ILE A 66 -0.87 -12.61 -3.15
N ILE A 67 -1.00 -12.01 -1.95
CA ILE A 67 -2.17 -12.19 -1.07
C ILE A 67 -3.45 -11.70 -1.75
N LEU A 68 -3.42 -10.58 -2.50
CA LEU A 68 -4.59 -10.03 -3.20
C LEU A 68 -5.16 -10.98 -4.28
N ASN A 69 -4.37 -11.95 -4.75
CA ASN A 69 -4.82 -12.99 -5.68
C ASN A 69 -5.32 -14.25 -4.97
N LEU A 70 -4.87 -14.48 -3.72
CA LEU A 70 -5.24 -15.64 -2.90
C LEU A 70 -6.49 -15.40 -2.04
N LEU A 71 -6.69 -14.13 -1.62
CA LEU A 71 -7.77 -13.72 -0.72
C LEU A 71 -8.53 -12.52 -1.31
N GLU A 72 -9.84 -12.63 -1.43
CA GLU A 72 -10.70 -11.54 -1.85
C GLU A 72 -11.43 -10.93 -0.66
N GLY A 73 -11.38 -9.59 -0.55
CA GLY A 73 -12.06 -8.83 0.50
C GLY A 73 -13.50 -8.45 0.14
N LEU A 74 -14.09 -7.56 0.94
CA LEU A 74 -15.42 -7.00 0.66
C LEU A 74 -15.44 -6.28 -0.68
N VAL A 75 -14.39 -5.52 -0.97
CA VAL A 75 -14.18 -4.81 -2.23
C VAL A 75 -12.77 -5.05 -2.74
N TYR A 76 -12.50 -4.70 -3.98
CA TYR A 76 -11.16 -4.68 -4.55
C TYR A 76 -10.94 -3.47 -5.47
N VAL A 77 -9.68 -3.20 -5.85
CA VAL A 77 -9.30 -2.07 -6.70
C VAL A 77 -9.54 -2.42 -8.17
N GLY A 78 -10.27 -1.58 -8.87
CA GLY A 78 -10.47 -1.67 -10.30
C GLY A 78 -9.28 -1.18 -11.12
N PRO A 79 -9.33 -1.34 -12.46
CA PRO A 79 -8.21 -1.04 -13.36
C PRO A 79 -7.78 0.43 -13.39
N ASN A 80 -8.61 1.34 -12.88
CA ASN A 80 -8.31 2.78 -12.81
C ASN A 80 -8.21 3.27 -11.34
N GLY A 81 -8.13 2.37 -10.37
CA GLY A 81 -8.06 2.70 -8.95
C GLY A 81 -9.42 2.87 -8.25
N GLU A 82 -10.52 2.59 -8.93
CA GLU A 82 -11.88 2.65 -8.37
C GLU A 82 -12.19 1.43 -7.49
N ASN A 83 -13.12 1.62 -6.52
CA ASN A 83 -13.62 0.51 -5.72
C ASN A 83 -14.63 -0.34 -6.48
N ILE A 84 -14.38 -1.64 -6.58
CA ILE A 84 -15.28 -2.59 -7.24
C ILE A 84 -15.81 -3.62 -6.25
N PRO A 85 -17.06 -4.13 -6.45
CA PRO A 85 -17.60 -5.23 -5.67
C PRO A 85 -16.71 -6.48 -5.71
N GLY A 86 -16.35 -6.98 -4.51
CA GLY A 86 -15.69 -8.27 -4.30
C GLY A 86 -16.67 -9.28 -3.70
N VAL A 87 -16.37 -9.78 -2.50
CA VAL A 87 -17.31 -10.63 -1.75
C VAL A 87 -18.58 -9.85 -1.39
N ALA A 88 -18.51 -8.55 -1.14
CA ALA A 88 -19.71 -7.71 -1.03
C ALA A 88 -20.20 -7.29 -2.42
N GLN A 89 -21.45 -7.62 -2.75
CA GLN A 89 -22.10 -7.20 -4.00
C GLN A 89 -22.49 -5.72 -3.98
N ARG A 90 -22.84 -5.22 -2.79
CA ARG A 90 -23.23 -3.83 -2.56
C ARG A 90 -23.04 -3.47 -1.07
N TRP A 91 -23.04 -2.18 -0.80
CA TRP A 91 -22.99 -1.63 0.55
C TRP A 91 -23.81 -0.35 0.63
N GLU A 92 -24.18 0.02 1.84
CA GLU A 92 -24.94 1.24 2.10
C GLU A 92 -24.60 1.84 3.46
N THR A 93 -24.79 3.14 3.59
CA THR A 93 -24.68 3.92 4.81
C THR A 93 -25.57 5.14 4.71
N GLU A 94 -26.14 5.59 5.83
CA GLU A 94 -26.91 6.85 5.88
C GLU A 94 -26.07 7.99 6.47
N ASP A 95 -25.09 7.66 7.33
CA ASP A 95 -24.36 8.62 8.17
C ASP A 95 -22.84 8.49 8.12
N ASN A 96 -22.31 7.61 7.26
CA ASN A 96 -20.89 7.22 7.20
C ASN A 96 -20.33 6.65 8.52
N LYS A 97 -21.19 6.26 9.48
CA LYS A 97 -20.82 5.63 10.76
C LYS A 97 -21.29 4.19 10.83
N ILE A 98 -22.49 3.92 10.34
CA ILE A 98 -23.04 2.57 10.26
C ILE A 98 -23.02 2.16 8.80
N TRP A 99 -22.25 1.13 8.50
CA TRP A 99 -22.11 0.57 7.17
C TRP A 99 -22.67 -0.84 7.15
N ILE A 100 -23.49 -1.15 6.13
CA ILE A 100 -24.04 -2.47 5.88
C ILE A 100 -23.48 -2.97 4.56
N PHE A 101 -22.86 -4.16 4.59
CA PHE A 101 -22.34 -4.85 3.42
C PHE A 101 -23.16 -6.10 3.16
N TYR A 102 -23.62 -6.25 1.92
CA TYR A 102 -24.40 -7.42 1.48
C TYR A 102 -23.49 -8.31 0.66
N LEU A 103 -23.22 -9.50 1.21
CA LEU A 103 -22.31 -10.46 0.62
C LEU A 103 -23.01 -11.28 -0.47
N ARG A 104 -22.23 -11.75 -1.43
CA ARG A 104 -22.72 -12.69 -2.46
C ARG A 104 -22.91 -14.08 -1.88
N ASP A 105 -23.88 -14.80 -2.38
CA ASP A 105 -24.21 -16.16 -1.97
C ASP A 105 -23.38 -17.24 -2.68
N ASP A 106 -22.69 -16.87 -3.78
CA ASP A 106 -21.85 -17.76 -4.58
C ASP A 106 -20.36 -17.71 -4.23
N ALA A 107 -19.92 -16.85 -3.28
CA ALA A 107 -18.54 -16.80 -2.82
C ALA A 107 -18.20 -18.06 -1.99
N LYS A 108 -17.08 -18.72 -2.35
CA LYS A 108 -16.64 -19.96 -1.69
C LYS A 108 -15.16 -19.89 -1.33
N TRP A 109 -14.84 -20.54 -0.25
CA TRP A 109 -13.49 -20.94 0.06
C TRP A 109 -13.03 -22.06 -0.90
N SER A 110 -11.72 -22.23 -1.05
CA SER A 110 -11.14 -23.23 -1.95
C SER A 110 -11.39 -24.68 -1.53
N ASP A 111 -11.88 -24.91 -0.33
CA ASP A 111 -12.36 -26.22 0.14
C ASP A 111 -13.85 -26.47 -0.16
N GLY A 112 -14.51 -25.52 -0.83
CA GLY A 112 -15.90 -25.61 -1.24
C GLY A 112 -16.93 -25.10 -0.25
N THR A 113 -16.52 -24.72 0.97
CA THR A 113 -17.43 -24.13 1.97
C THR A 113 -17.76 -22.66 1.59
N PRO A 114 -18.97 -22.15 1.94
CA PRO A 114 -19.34 -20.77 1.65
C PRO A 114 -18.49 -19.76 2.44
N VAL A 115 -18.27 -18.58 1.86
CA VAL A 115 -17.74 -17.43 2.57
C VAL A 115 -18.90 -16.67 3.21
N SER A 116 -18.79 -16.39 4.49
CA SER A 116 -19.85 -15.78 5.30
C SER A 116 -19.43 -14.46 5.95
N ALA A 117 -20.39 -13.72 6.48
CA ALA A 117 -20.13 -12.52 7.27
C ALA A 117 -19.28 -12.81 8.53
N GLU A 118 -19.42 -13.99 9.14
CA GLU A 118 -18.62 -14.41 10.30
C GLU A 118 -17.13 -14.56 9.97
N ASP A 119 -16.75 -14.88 8.73
CA ASP A 119 -15.35 -14.95 8.32
C ASP A 119 -14.68 -13.56 8.40
N PHE A 120 -15.41 -12.50 8.02
CA PHE A 120 -14.94 -11.12 8.17
C PHE A 120 -14.91 -10.68 9.63
N VAL A 121 -15.92 -11.05 10.43
CA VAL A 121 -15.95 -10.76 11.88
C VAL A 121 -14.74 -11.39 12.56
N TYR A 122 -14.47 -12.67 12.31
CA TYR A 122 -13.30 -13.36 12.85
C TYR A 122 -12.00 -12.69 12.43
N SER A 123 -11.87 -12.37 11.15
CA SER A 123 -10.64 -11.83 10.58
C SER A 123 -10.29 -10.45 11.13
N TRP A 124 -11.25 -9.54 11.23
CA TRP A 124 -11.01 -8.22 11.77
C TRP A 124 -10.77 -8.25 13.29
N ARG A 125 -11.44 -9.13 14.02
CA ARG A 125 -11.13 -9.38 15.44
C ARG A 125 -9.73 -9.92 15.63
N ARG A 126 -9.28 -10.83 14.75
CA ARG A 126 -7.92 -11.35 14.75
C ARG A 126 -6.90 -10.24 14.44
N LEU A 127 -7.18 -9.37 13.47
CA LEU A 127 -6.34 -8.21 13.17
C LEU A 127 -6.19 -7.28 14.38
N ALA A 128 -7.30 -7.02 15.08
CA ALA A 128 -7.35 -6.14 16.26
C ALA A 128 -6.75 -6.76 17.53
N ASP A 129 -6.64 -8.09 17.60
CA ASP A 129 -6.15 -8.78 18.81
C ASP A 129 -4.64 -8.53 19.00
N PRO A 130 -4.21 -7.92 20.13
CA PRO A 130 -2.79 -7.71 20.42
C PRO A 130 -1.96 -9.00 20.38
N LYS A 131 -2.57 -10.17 20.66
CA LYS A 131 -1.88 -11.47 20.55
C LYS A 131 -1.50 -11.83 19.13
N THR A 132 -2.19 -11.32 18.15
CA THR A 132 -1.82 -11.48 16.74
C THR A 132 -0.51 -10.76 16.44
N GLY A 133 -0.23 -9.61 17.08
CA GLY A 133 0.97 -8.81 16.85
C GLY A 133 1.04 -8.33 15.39
N SER A 134 -0.09 -7.83 14.88
CA SER A 134 -0.14 -7.30 13.51
C SER A 134 0.57 -5.96 13.42
N PRO A 135 1.43 -5.73 12.41
CA PRO A 135 1.96 -4.39 12.14
C PRO A 135 0.84 -3.41 11.74
N TYR A 136 -0.26 -3.91 11.18
CA TYR A 136 -1.44 -3.13 10.79
C TYR A 136 -2.57 -3.13 11.83
N ALA A 137 -2.29 -3.44 13.10
CA ALA A 137 -3.32 -3.43 14.15
C ALA A 137 -4.03 -2.07 14.27
N SER A 138 -3.32 -0.94 14.10
CA SER A 138 -3.89 0.42 14.11
C SER A 138 -4.73 0.76 12.87
N TYR A 139 -4.76 -0.07 11.85
CA TYR A 139 -5.49 0.27 10.61
C TYR A 139 -7.00 0.43 10.84
N LEU A 140 -7.58 -0.42 11.69
CA LEU A 140 -8.98 -0.30 12.11
C LEU A 140 -9.21 0.92 13.02
N GLU A 141 -8.18 1.42 13.72
CA GLU A 141 -8.23 2.67 14.49
C GLU A 141 -8.31 3.87 13.56
N TYR A 142 -7.60 3.85 12.42
CA TYR A 142 -7.71 4.89 11.38
C TYR A 142 -9.09 4.95 10.74
N ALA A 143 -9.80 3.81 10.71
CA ALA A 143 -11.19 3.72 10.29
C ALA A 143 -12.18 4.02 11.43
N TYR A 144 -11.70 4.28 12.65
CA TYR A 144 -12.52 4.55 13.84
C TYR A 144 -13.56 3.46 14.13
N VAL A 145 -13.19 2.21 13.88
CA VAL A 145 -14.07 1.08 14.23
C VAL A 145 -14.32 1.07 15.73
N GLU A 146 -15.59 0.94 16.12
CA GLU A 146 -16.00 1.01 17.53
C GLU A 146 -15.20 0.03 18.40
N ASN A 147 -14.75 0.49 19.57
CA ASN A 147 -13.94 -0.22 20.57
C ASN A 147 -12.48 -0.56 20.16
N ILE A 148 -12.02 -0.24 18.96
CA ILE A 148 -10.68 -0.65 18.52
C ILE A 148 -9.57 -0.11 19.44
N ALA A 149 -9.60 1.18 19.82
CA ALA A 149 -8.58 1.77 20.69
C ALA A 149 -8.51 1.08 22.06
N ASP A 150 -9.66 0.74 22.65
CA ASP A 150 -9.72 0.01 23.94
C ASP A 150 -9.19 -1.44 23.79
N ILE A 151 -9.41 -2.08 22.64
CA ILE A 151 -8.90 -3.42 22.35
C ILE A 151 -7.39 -3.39 22.22
N LEU A 152 -6.84 -2.46 21.43
CA LEU A 152 -5.39 -2.31 21.24
C LEU A 152 -4.66 -2.02 22.56
N ASN A 153 -5.31 -1.27 23.46
CA ASN A 153 -4.80 -0.97 24.81
C ASN A 153 -5.09 -2.06 25.85
N GLY A 154 -5.66 -3.20 25.45
CA GLY A 154 -5.97 -4.33 26.33
C GLY A 154 -7.11 -4.08 27.34
N LYS A 155 -7.89 -2.99 27.19
CA LYS A 155 -9.02 -2.64 28.06
C LYS A 155 -10.28 -3.41 27.71
N LYS A 156 -10.45 -3.79 26.44
CA LYS A 156 -11.58 -4.58 25.95
C LYS A 156 -11.09 -5.80 25.17
N LYS A 157 -11.98 -6.79 25.04
CA LYS A 157 -11.70 -8.01 24.28
C LYS A 157 -12.00 -7.79 22.80
N PRO A 158 -11.31 -8.50 21.86
CA PRO A 158 -11.54 -8.42 20.41
C PRO A 158 -13.00 -8.68 20.00
N GLU A 159 -13.74 -9.49 20.77
CA GLU A 159 -15.16 -9.79 20.51
C GLU A 159 -16.07 -8.56 20.60
N THR A 160 -15.61 -7.47 21.24
CA THR A 160 -16.36 -6.22 21.37
C THR A 160 -16.16 -5.25 20.21
N LEU A 161 -15.30 -5.61 19.23
CA LEU A 161 -15.05 -4.79 18.04
C LEU A 161 -16.35 -4.46 17.30
N GLY A 162 -16.49 -3.25 16.81
CA GLY A 162 -17.66 -2.74 16.08
C GLY A 162 -17.92 -3.40 14.73
N ILE A 163 -17.84 -4.73 14.67
CA ILE A 163 -18.16 -5.54 13.50
C ILE A 163 -19.04 -6.72 13.90
N LYS A 164 -20.12 -6.96 13.13
CA LYS A 164 -21.11 -8.00 13.45
C LYS A 164 -21.70 -8.61 12.19
N ALA A 165 -21.79 -9.93 12.14
CA ALA A 165 -22.67 -10.63 11.22
C ALA A 165 -24.12 -10.47 11.69
N ILE A 166 -24.99 -9.91 10.85
CA ILE A 166 -26.42 -9.81 11.09
C ILE A 166 -27.09 -11.13 10.73
N ASP A 167 -26.64 -11.68 9.61
CA ASP A 167 -26.94 -13.03 9.12
C ASP A 167 -25.73 -13.54 8.31
N GLU A 168 -25.86 -14.66 7.61
CA GLU A 168 -24.79 -15.29 6.85
C GLU A 168 -24.21 -14.38 5.75
N HIS A 169 -25.05 -13.50 5.15
CA HIS A 169 -24.69 -12.65 4.02
C HIS A 169 -24.79 -11.15 4.32
N THR A 170 -25.03 -10.76 5.56
CA THR A 170 -25.14 -9.35 5.94
C THR A 170 -24.15 -9.00 7.05
N LEU A 171 -23.18 -8.14 6.71
CA LEU A 171 -22.16 -7.67 7.63
C LEU A 171 -22.44 -6.21 8.01
N ARG A 172 -22.44 -5.90 9.32
CA ARG A 172 -22.52 -4.54 9.85
C ARG A 172 -21.19 -4.11 10.43
N VAL A 173 -20.73 -2.92 10.03
CA VAL A 173 -19.56 -2.23 10.62
C VAL A 173 -20.04 -0.95 11.28
N THR A 174 -19.66 -0.73 12.54
CA THR A 174 -19.99 0.45 13.32
C THR A 174 -18.73 1.24 13.63
N LEU A 175 -18.74 2.53 13.29
CA LEU A 175 -17.64 3.47 13.52
C LEU A 175 -18.04 4.45 14.63
N THR A 176 -17.07 4.98 15.37
CA THR A 176 -17.28 6.04 16.36
C THR A 176 -17.42 7.42 15.74
N GLN A 177 -16.87 7.61 14.51
CA GLN A 177 -16.93 8.84 13.73
C GLN A 177 -17.37 8.58 12.29
N PRO A 178 -17.95 9.56 11.58
CA PRO A 178 -18.27 9.42 10.16
C PRO A 178 -17.01 9.33 9.30
N ILE A 179 -16.82 8.24 8.57
CA ILE A 179 -15.70 8.03 7.66
C ILE A 179 -16.23 7.79 6.24
N PRO A 180 -16.27 8.81 5.38
CA PRO A 180 -16.82 8.67 4.02
C PRO A 180 -15.94 7.82 3.10
N TYR A 181 -14.66 7.65 3.40
CA TYR A 181 -13.69 6.86 2.64
C TYR A 181 -13.45 5.46 3.20
N LEU A 182 -14.34 4.95 4.08
CA LEU A 182 -14.19 3.60 4.63
C LEU A 182 -14.05 2.54 3.52
N VAL A 183 -14.84 2.66 2.44
CA VAL A 183 -14.81 1.68 1.34
C VAL A 183 -13.45 1.66 0.65
N ASP A 184 -12.79 2.81 0.50
CA ASP A 184 -11.42 2.88 -0.04
C ASP A 184 -10.43 2.10 0.83
N MET A 185 -10.61 2.14 2.15
CA MET A 185 -9.76 1.42 3.11
C MET A 185 -9.92 -0.09 3.02
N LEU A 186 -11.09 -0.60 2.59
CA LEU A 186 -11.39 -2.04 2.53
C LEU A 186 -10.58 -2.81 1.47
N ASN A 187 -9.91 -2.09 0.57
CA ASN A 187 -9.01 -2.70 -0.41
C ASN A 187 -7.74 -3.28 0.21
N HIS A 188 -7.34 -2.78 1.38
CA HIS A 188 -6.07 -3.13 2.00
C HIS A 188 -5.97 -4.63 2.33
N THR A 189 -4.75 -5.17 2.18
CA THR A 189 -4.42 -6.59 2.41
C THR A 189 -4.82 -7.06 3.81
N SER A 190 -4.61 -6.24 4.86
CA SER A 190 -4.91 -6.61 6.25
C SER A 190 -6.39 -6.84 6.55
N LEU A 191 -7.31 -6.36 5.68
CA LEU A 191 -8.77 -6.52 5.87
C LEU A 191 -9.34 -7.73 5.10
N LYS A 192 -8.48 -8.53 4.45
CA LYS A 192 -8.91 -9.74 3.76
C LYS A 192 -9.32 -10.82 4.76
N PRO A 193 -10.36 -11.62 4.43
CA PRO A 193 -10.81 -12.69 5.31
C PRO A 193 -9.80 -13.83 5.35
N VAL A 194 -9.69 -14.47 6.51
CA VAL A 194 -8.94 -15.71 6.72
C VAL A 194 -9.86 -16.76 7.33
N LYS A 195 -9.69 -18.03 6.95
CA LYS A 195 -10.56 -19.10 7.39
C LYS A 195 -10.20 -19.55 8.81
N LYS A 196 -11.14 -19.33 9.74
CA LYS A 196 -10.95 -19.54 11.19
C LYS A 196 -10.41 -20.93 11.54
N ASP A 197 -11.11 -21.97 11.10
CA ASP A 197 -10.77 -23.36 11.41
C ASP A 197 -9.39 -23.76 10.90
N ILE A 198 -8.95 -23.22 9.78
CA ILE A 198 -7.62 -23.45 9.20
C ILE A 198 -6.56 -22.74 10.03
N VAL A 199 -6.78 -21.45 10.36
CA VAL A 199 -5.85 -20.66 11.18
C VAL A 199 -5.69 -21.28 12.58
N GLU A 200 -6.78 -21.67 13.22
CA GLU A 200 -6.76 -22.28 14.55
C GLU A 200 -6.14 -23.68 14.54
N LYS A 201 -6.38 -24.49 13.48
CA LYS A 201 -5.84 -25.84 13.36
C LYS A 201 -4.33 -25.86 13.13
N TYR A 202 -3.83 -24.98 12.26
CA TYR A 202 -2.43 -25.05 11.80
C TYR A 202 -1.53 -23.97 12.40
N GLY A 203 -2.08 -23.00 13.13
CA GLY A 203 -1.32 -21.90 13.75
C GLY A 203 -0.44 -21.18 12.73
N VAL A 204 0.84 -21.00 13.03
CA VAL A 204 1.80 -20.31 12.13
C VAL A 204 2.02 -21.00 10.77
N ASN A 205 1.63 -22.27 10.64
CA ASN A 205 1.78 -23.05 9.41
C ASN A 205 0.55 -23.00 8.50
N TRP A 206 -0.48 -22.21 8.83
CA TRP A 206 -1.69 -22.16 8.02
C TRP A 206 -1.45 -21.59 6.61
N THR A 207 -0.40 -20.80 6.43
CA THR A 207 0.00 -20.20 5.14
C THR A 207 0.87 -21.12 4.28
N ARG A 208 1.18 -22.35 4.72
CA ARG A 208 1.90 -23.31 3.87
C ARG A 208 0.99 -23.82 2.76
N PRO A 209 1.51 -24.11 1.56
CA PRO A 209 0.69 -24.55 0.42
C PRO A 209 -0.27 -25.70 0.75
N GLU A 210 0.19 -26.69 1.53
CA GLU A 210 -0.63 -27.87 1.91
C GLU A 210 -1.79 -27.56 2.89
N ASN A 211 -1.74 -26.39 3.54
CA ASN A 211 -2.73 -25.97 4.54
C ASN A 211 -3.58 -24.78 4.10
N PHE A 212 -3.11 -24.03 3.09
CA PHE A 212 -3.70 -22.78 2.69
C PHE A 212 -5.10 -22.96 2.09
N VAL A 213 -6.09 -22.29 2.67
CA VAL A 213 -7.45 -22.19 2.13
C VAL A 213 -7.77 -20.71 1.90
N GLY A 214 -7.91 -20.31 0.64
CA GLY A 214 -8.24 -18.96 0.23
C GLY A 214 -9.60 -18.88 -0.45
N ASN A 215 -10.09 -17.65 -0.63
CA ASN A 215 -11.34 -17.36 -1.34
C ASN A 215 -11.12 -16.50 -2.59
N GLY A 216 -9.86 -16.25 -2.99
CA GLY A 216 -9.50 -15.48 -4.15
C GLY A 216 -9.55 -16.25 -5.47
N ALA A 217 -9.20 -15.55 -6.55
CA ALA A 217 -9.21 -16.11 -7.90
C ALA A 217 -8.13 -17.20 -8.11
N TYR A 218 -7.15 -17.29 -7.21
CA TYR A 218 -6.03 -18.22 -7.29
C TYR A 218 -5.84 -19.00 -5.99
N LEU A 219 -5.25 -20.18 -6.12
CA LEU A 219 -4.83 -21.08 -5.06
C LEU A 219 -3.31 -20.99 -4.91
N LEU A 220 -2.80 -21.10 -3.68
CA LEU A 220 -1.37 -21.29 -3.42
C LEU A 220 -0.99 -22.73 -3.78
N ASP A 221 -0.31 -22.92 -4.90
CA ASP A 221 0.09 -24.23 -5.39
C ASP A 221 1.43 -24.69 -4.81
N ASN A 222 2.41 -23.78 -4.79
CA ASN A 222 3.74 -24.06 -4.27
C ASN A 222 4.42 -22.79 -3.74
N TRP A 223 5.27 -22.94 -2.74
CA TRP A 223 6.14 -21.89 -2.23
C TRP A 223 7.50 -22.48 -1.87
N VAL A 224 8.49 -22.19 -2.70
CA VAL A 224 9.88 -22.55 -2.45
C VAL A 224 10.63 -21.26 -2.08
N VAL A 225 11.01 -21.16 -0.81
CA VAL A 225 11.64 -19.96 -0.23
C VAL A 225 12.88 -19.56 -1.03
N ASN A 226 12.99 -18.27 -1.37
CA ASN A 226 14.04 -17.68 -2.19
C ASN A 226 14.09 -18.20 -3.64
N GLU A 227 13.10 -18.93 -4.09
CA GLU A 227 13.04 -19.43 -5.46
C GLU A 227 11.78 -18.94 -6.19
N LYS A 228 10.60 -19.28 -5.67
CA LYS A 228 9.32 -18.90 -6.31
C LYS A 228 8.12 -19.15 -5.43
N VAL A 229 7.06 -18.38 -5.69
CA VAL A 229 5.68 -18.70 -5.29
C VAL A 229 4.88 -19.00 -6.55
N THR A 230 4.21 -20.15 -6.59
CA THR A 230 3.37 -20.57 -7.72
C THR A 230 1.91 -20.53 -7.31
N LEU A 231 1.10 -19.86 -8.11
CA LEU A 231 -0.35 -19.80 -7.97
C LEU A 231 -0.99 -20.52 -9.16
N LYS A 232 -2.13 -21.19 -8.90
CA LYS A 232 -2.98 -21.77 -9.94
C LYS A 232 -4.41 -21.27 -9.84
N ARG A 233 -5.11 -21.19 -10.95
CA ARG A 233 -6.50 -20.73 -11.02
C ARG A 233 -7.40 -21.54 -10.07
N ASN A 234 -8.26 -20.83 -9.33
CA ASN A 234 -9.22 -21.42 -8.41
C ASN A 234 -10.53 -21.74 -9.16
N PRO A 235 -10.87 -23.01 -9.41
CA PRO A 235 -12.10 -23.35 -10.13
C PRO A 235 -13.38 -23.04 -9.33
N LEU A 236 -13.28 -22.84 -8.01
CA LEU A 236 -14.39 -22.51 -7.12
C LEU A 236 -14.58 -21.00 -6.90
N TYR A 237 -13.70 -20.17 -7.48
CA TYR A 237 -13.86 -18.73 -7.41
C TYR A 237 -15.14 -18.29 -8.15
N TRP A 238 -15.92 -17.40 -7.54
CA TRP A 238 -17.24 -17.00 -8.07
C TRP A 238 -17.17 -16.43 -9.50
N ASP A 239 -16.08 -15.75 -9.86
CA ASP A 239 -15.86 -15.20 -11.21
C ASP A 239 -14.81 -16.00 -12.02
N ASN A 240 -14.65 -17.28 -11.71
CA ASN A 240 -13.69 -18.16 -12.39
C ASN A 240 -13.90 -18.23 -13.92
N LYS A 241 -15.14 -18.09 -14.39
CA LYS A 241 -15.45 -18.10 -15.84
C LYS A 241 -14.76 -16.97 -16.62
N ASN A 242 -14.45 -15.85 -15.95
CA ASN A 242 -13.80 -14.67 -16.53
C ASN A 242 -12.31 -14.59 -16.13
N THR A 243 -11.77 -15.55 -15.38
CA THR A 243 -10.36 -15.65 -15.00
C THR A 243 -9.64 -16.50 -16.02
N ILE A 244 -8.69 -15.90 -16.78
CA ILE A 244 -8.07 -16.56 -17.95
C ILE A 244 -6.72 -17.18 -17.60
N ILE A 245 -5.84 -16.47 -16.86
CA ILE A 245 -4.53 -17.03 -16.47
C ILE A 245 -4.73 -18.29 -15.63
N GLU A 246 -4.08 -19.38 -16.03
CA GLU A 246 -4.17 -20.67 -15.33
C GLU A 246 -3.10 -20.85 -14.27
N GLN A 247 -1.90 -20.30 -14.53
CA GLN A 247 -0.78 -20.39 -13.60
C GLN A 247 0.01 -19.08 -13.59
N ALA A 248 0.37 -18.61 -12.41
CA ALA A 248 1.28 -17.51 -12.22
C ALA A 248 2.46 -17.90 -11.32
N ILE A 249 3.66 -17.48 -11.70
CA ILE A 249 4.89 -17.68 -10.92
C ILE A 249 5.43 -16.32 -10.53
N PHE A 250 5.61 -16.10 -9.23
CA PHE A 250 6.25 -14.93 -8.68
C PHE A 250 7.69 -15.26 -8.28
N LEU A 251 8.66 -14.54 -8.86
CA LEU A 251 10.08 -14.73 -8.60
C LEU A 251 10.59 -13.66 -7.63
N PRO A 252 11.38 -14.01 -6.60
CA PRO A 252 11.90 -13.04 -5.63
C PRO A 252 13.27 -12.48 -6.06
N LEU A 253 13.35 -11.84 -7.23
CA LEU A 253 14.61 -11.33 -7.76
C LEU A 253 14.86 -9.90 -7.27
N SER A 254 15.78 -9.74 -6.34
CA SER A 254 16.18 -8.43 -5.80
C SER A 254 17.19 -7.68 -6.66
N SER A 255 17.77 -8.30 -7.68
CA SER A 255 18.62 -7.65 -8.68
C SER A 255 17.80 -7.22 -9.88
N GLU A 256 17.60 -5.91 -10.04
CA GLU A 256 16.90 -5.33 -11.18
C GLU A 256 17.61 -5.61 -12.51
N THR A 257 18.93 -5.78 -12.48
CA THR A 257 19.72 -6.17 -13.67
C THR A 257 19.38 -7.61 -14.09
N SER A 258 19.27 -8.53 -13.16
CA SER A 258 18.85 -9.91 -13.44
C SER A 258 17.43 -9.98 -13.95
N ASP A 259 16.52 -9.17 -13.39
CA ASP A 259 15.13 -9.04 -13.80
C ASP A 259 15.03 -8.65 -15.29
N ILE A 260 15.71 -7.57 -15.70
CA ILE A 260 15.73 -7.13 -17.10
C ILE A 260 16.33 -8.18 -18.04
N ASN A 261 17.38 -8.89 -17.62
CA ASN A 261 17.98 -9.93 -18.44
C ASN A 261 17.02 -11.12 -18.65
N ARG A 262 16.30 -11.54 -17.61
CA ARG A 262 15.29 -12.61 -17.73
C ARG A 262 14.05 -12.17 -18.52
N TYR A 263 13.65 -10.90 -18.43
CA TYR A 263 12.64 -10.34 -19.31
C TYR A 263 13.08 -10.40 -20.79
N ARG A 264 14.30 -9.99 -21.10
CA ARG A 264 14.85 -10.01 -22.47
C ARG A 264 15.02 -11.41 -23.04
N SER A 265 15.19 -12.43 -22.20
CA SER A 265 15.22 -13.83 -22.62
C SER A 265 13.82 -14.45 -22.78
N GLY A 266 12.75 -13.71 -22.44
CA GLY A 266 11.37 -14.20 -22.49
C GLY A 266 10.95 -15.05 -21.28
N GLU A 267 11.83 -15.20 -20.27
CA GLU A 267 11.52 -15.98 -19.07
C GLU A 267 10.49 -15.26 -18.18
N ILE A 268 10.55 -13.94 -18.09
CA ILE A 268 9.65 -13.10 -17.30
C ILE A 268 8.80 -12.25 -18.24
N GLN A 269 7.48 -12.21 -18.00
CA GLN A 269 6.55 -11.39 -18.78
C GLN A 269 6.31 -10.01 -18.18
N ILE A 270 6.45 -9.86 -16.86
CA ILE A 270 6.32 -8.55 -16.17
C ILE A 270 7.48 -8.40 -15.19
N THR A 271 8.26 -7.32 -15.34
CA THR A 271 9.35 -7.00 -14.41
C THR A 271 8.80 -6.38 -13.11
N ASN A 272 9.66 -6.28 -12.09
CA ASN A 272 9.34 -5.47 -10.92
C ASN A 272 9.24 -3.97 -11.29
N SER A 273 8.73 -3.16 -10.36
CA SER A 273 8.45 -1.72 -10.50
C SER A 273 9.70 -0.81 -10.48
N ALA A 274 10.88 -1.36 -10.78
CA ALA A 274 12.14 -0.64 -10.78
C ALA A 274 13.06 -1.15 -11.91
N ILE A 275 13.63 -0.22 -12.67
CA ILE A 275 14.61 -0.51 -13.73
C ILE A 275 15.89 0.29 -13.44
N PRO A 276 17.10 -0.29 -13.53
CA PRO A 276 18.34 0.47 -13.39
C PRO A 276 18.39 1.63 -14.39
N PRO A 277 18.80 2.85 -13.99
CA PRO A 277 18.75 4.03 -14.85
C PRO A 277 19.47 3.87 -16.18
N VAL A 278 20.60 3.15 -16.20
CA VAL A 278 21.36 2.87 -17.44
C VAL A 278 20.53 1.98 -18.40
N LEU A 279 19.88 0.95 -17.87
CA LEU A 279 19.04 0.05 -18.67
C LEU A 279 17.72 0.72 -19.07
N TYR A 280 17.16 1.60 -18.25
CA TYR A 280 15.96 2.37 -18.57
C TYR A 280 16.13 3.18 -19.88
N LYS A 281 17.24 3.93 -20.02
CA LYS A 281 17.52 4.69 -21.25
C LYS A 281 17.55 3.79 -22.47
N LYS A 282 18.17 2.62 -22.35
CA LYS A 282 18.25 1.62 -23.40
C LYS A 282 16.87 1.05 -23.74
N MET A 283 16.09 0.61 -22.75
CA MET A 283 14.75 0.05 -22.97
C MET A 283 13.79 1.08 -23.57
N LYS A 284 13.88 2.35 -23.16
CA LYS A 284 13.09 3.44 -23.73
C LYS A 284 13.37 3.65 -25.24
N GLN A 285 14.57 3.34 -25.70
CA GLN A 285 14.95 3.44 -27.13
C GLN A 285 14.60 2.16 -27.91
N GLU A 286 14.86 0.99 -27.32
CA GLU A 286 14.74 -0.30 -28.01
C GLU A 286 13.32 -0.88 -27.97
N GLN A 287 12.60 -0.68 -26.86
CA GLN A 287 11.29 -1.29 -26.61
C GLN A 287 10.32 -0.30 -25.92
N PRO A 288 10.10 0.89 -26.50
CA PRO A 288 9.25 1.91 -25.84
C PRO A 288 7.82 1.45 -25.61
N GLN A 289 7.28 0.57 -26.46
CA GLN A 289 5.93 0.02 -26.35
C GLN A 289 5.76 -0.95 -25.16
N ASN A 290 6.85 -1.55 -24.68
CA ASN A 290 6.86 -2.48 -23.56
C ASN A 290 7.13 -1.77 -22.24
N LEU A 291 7.59 -0.51 -22.29
CA LEU A 291 7.96 0.28 -21.13
C LEU A 291 6.74 1.07 -20.60
N HIS A 292 6.27 0.70 -19.43
CA HIS A 292 5.16 1.35 -18.75
C HIS A 292 5.66 2.19 -17.57
N ILE A 293 5.27 3.47 -17.55
CA ILE A 293 5.56 4.40 -16.46
C ILE A 293 4.23 4.85 -15.88
N THR A 294 3.95 4.46 -14.66
CA THR A 294 2.69 4.74 -13.97
C THR A 294 2.95 5.65 -12.78
N PRO A 295 2.20 6.75 -12.59
CA PRO A 295 2.19 7.47 -11.33
C PRO A 295 1.89 6.50 -10.19
N TYR A 296 2.68 6.58 -9.12
CA TYR A 296 2.58 5.67 -8.00
C TYR A 296 2.41 6.46 -6.71
N LEU A 297 1.37 6.19 -5.96
CA LEU A 297 1.05 6.89 -4.72
C LEU A 297 2.05 6.52 -3.60
N CYS A 298 3.34 6.73 -3.85
CA CYS A 298 4.40 6.37 -2.93
C CYS A 298 5.43 7.49 -2.78
N THR A 299 5.94 7.64 -1.56
CA THR A 299 7.07 8.51 -1.23
C THR A 299 8.27 7.68 -0.80
N PHE A 300 9.40 7.91 -1.45
CA PHE A 300 10.71 7.43 -1.00
C PHE A 300 11.30 8.45 -0.03
N PHE A 301 11.75 7.97 1.14
CA PHE A 301 12.30 8.82 2.18
C PHE A 301 13.32 8.06 3.04
N TYR A 302 14.07 8.78 3.85
CA TYR A 302 14.85 8.20 4.92
C TYR A 302 14.13 8.40 6.25
N GLU A 303 13.94 7.32 6.97
CA GLU A 303 13.53 7.31 8.38
C GLU A 303 14.68 7.73 9.25
N LEU A 304 14.40 8.59 10.21
CA LEU A 304 15.30 8.94 11.29
C LEU A 304 14.72 8.37 12.58
N ASN A 305 15.49 7.59 13.33
CA ASN A 305 15.01 7.09 14.61
C ASN A 305 15.04 8.23 15.64
N ASN A 306 13.87 8.83 15.90
CA ASN A 306 13.74 10.05 16.72
C ASN A 306 14.09 9.83 18.21
N LYS A 307 14.24 8.60 18.65
CA LYS A 307 14.63 8.22 20.03
C LYS A 307 16.08 7.77 20.16
N ARG A 308 16.83 7.64 19.05
CA ARG A 308 18.18 7.08 19.06
C ARG A 308 19.22 8.13 18.69
N ALA A 309 20.21 8.32 19.57
CA ALA A 309 21.33 9.24 19.32
C ALA A 309 22.07 8.89 18.00
N PRO A 310 22.51 9.87 17.22
CA PRO A 310 22.39 11.32 17.46
C PRO A 310 21.08 11.94 16.92
N PHE A 311 20.12 11.13 16.46
CA PHE A 311 18.86 11.57 15.83
C PHE A 311 17.75 11.90 16.85
N ASP A 312 17.99 11.78 18.15
CA ASP A 312 17.17 12.36 19.21
C ASP A 312 17.28 13.90 19.25
N ASP A 313 18.35 14.50 18.68
CA ASP A 313 18.51 15.93 18.51
C ASP A 313 17.90 16.41 17.18
N VAL A 314 16.91 17.31 17.25
CA VAL A 314 16.25 17.89 16.06
C VAL A 314 17.21 18.64 15.13
N ARG A 315 18.27 19.25 15.69
CA ARG A 315 19.28 19.99 14.89
C ARG A 315 20.06 19.03 13.98
N VAL A 316 20.37 17.84 14.47
CA VAL A 316 21.02 16.78 13.68
C VAL A 316 20.07 16.28 12.60
N ARG A 317 18.78 16.04 12.93
CA ARG A 317 17.79 15.61 11.95
C ARG A 317 17.61 16.65 10.84
N GLU A 318 17.48 17.94 11.21
CA GLU A 318 17.36 19.02 10.24
C GLU A 318 18.59 19.15 9.35
N ALA A 319 19.80 19.03 9.90
CA ALA A 319 21.04 19.09 9.15
C ALA A 319 21.13 17.96 8.09
N VAL A 320 20.80 16.73 8.49
CA VAL A 320 20.78 15.57 7.58
C VAL A 320 19.70 15.74 6.51
N LYS A 321 18.52 16.27 6.87
CA LYS A 321 17.42 16.58 5.93
C LYS A 321 17.82 17.63 4.89
N LEU A 322 18.44 18.72 5.29
CA LEU A 322 18.81 19.84 4.41
C LEU A 322 19.97 19.50 3.47
N SER A 323 20.90 18.66 3.89
CA SER A 323 22.15 18.39 3.17
C SER A 323 22.02 17.36 2.03
N ILE A 324 20.85 16.79 1.80
CA ILE A 324 20.57 15.93 0.65
C ILE A 324 20.02 16.74 -0.53
N ASP A 325 20.62 16.56 -1.70
CA ASP A 325 20.15 17.12 -2.96
C ASP A 325 19.14 16.17 -3.62
N ARG A 326 17.85 16.47 -3.42
CA ARG A 326 16.72 15.68 -3.91
C ARG A 326 16.64 15.67 -5.43
N GLN A 327 16.97 16.81 -6.03
CA GLN A 327 16.91 16.96 -7.48
C GLN A 327 17.95 16.06 -8.15
N ILE A 328 19.17 16.01 -7.65
CA ILE A 328 20.19 15.08 -8.17
C ILE A 328 19.72 13.63 -8.03
N ILE A 329 19.15 13.24 -6.89
CA ILE A 329 18.66 11.87 -6.69
C ILE A 329 17.51 11.57 -7.67
N ALA A 330 16.49 12.40 -7.71
CA ALA A 330 15.28 12.13 -8.50
C ALA A 330 15.53 12.21 -10.01
N GLU A 331 16.27 13.22 -10.49
CA GLU A 331 16.39 13.52 -11.92
C GLU A 331 17.64 12.92 -12.56
N GLN A 332 18.78 12.87 -11.85
CA GLN A 332 20.04 12.42 -12.42
C GLN A 332 20.36 10.98 -12.07
N ILE A 333 20.11 10.55 -10.82
CA ILE A 333 20.40 9.19 -10.38
C ILE A 333 19.26 8.26 -10.82
N MET A 334 18.00 8.64 -10.58
CA MET A 334 16.82 7.87 -10.97
C MET A 334 16.42 8.17 -12.41
N GLY A 335 16.06 9.40 -12.74
CA GLY A 335 15.84 9.89 -14.11
C GLY A 335 14.70 9.22 -14.89
N GLN A 336 13.68 8.70 -14.21
CA GLN A 336 12.59 7.91 -14.79
C GLN A 336 11.21 8.55 -14.59
N GLY A 337 11.18 9.82 -14.14
CA GLY A 337 9.96 10.56 -13.88
C GLY A 337 9.66 10.77 -12.40
N GLN A 338 10.55 10.38 -11.50
CA GLN A 338 10.45 10.70 -10.07
C GLN A 338 10.46 12.22 -9.87
N ILE A 339 9.60 12.68 -8.95
CA ILE A 339 9.46 14.10 -8.62
C ILE A 339 10.11 14.36 -7.26
N PRO A 340 11.04 15.34 -7.12
CA PRO A 340 11.62 15.69 -5.82
C PRO A 340 10.55 15.97 -4.78
N ALA A 341 10.62 15.33 -3.61
CA ALA A 341 9.65 15.45 -2.54
C ALA A 341 10.16 16.33 -1.40
N TYR A 342 9.33 17.27 -0.97
CA TYR A 342 9.57 18.16 0.17
C TYR A 342 8.55 17.96 1.29
N THR A 343 7.48 17.19 1.02
CA THR A 343 6.48 16.73 1.99
C THR A 343 6.42 15.20 1.98
N PHE A 344 5.91 14.61 3.04
CA PHE A 344 5.71 13.17 3.12
C PHE A 344 4.57 12.72 2.22
N THR A 345 3.44 13.41 2.34
CA THR A 345 2.26 13.12 1.53
C THR A 345 2.43 13.66 0.11
N PRO A 346 2.25 12.83 -0.94
CA PRO A 346 2.28 13.30 -2.33
C PRO A 346 1.19 14.35 -2.60
N SER A 347 1.52 15.37 -3.38
CA SER A 347 0.58 16.47 -3.68
C SER A 347 -0.62 16.04 -4.54
N PHE A 348 -0.57 14.88 -5.15
CA PHE A 348 -1.62 14.35 -6.03
C PHE A 348 -2.54 13.31 -5.34
N ILE A 349 -2.34 13.00 -4.05
CA ILE A 349 -3.24 12.12 -3.29
C ILE A 349 -4.46 12.91 -2.80
N GLY A 350 -5.67 12.40 -3.02
CA GLY A 350 -6.90 12.97 -2.46
C GLY A 350 -7.07 14.48 -2.66
N ASN A 351 -6.60 15.08 -3.77
CA ASN A 351 -6.54 16.53 -4.00
C ASN A 351 -5.63 17.29 -3.00
N GLY A 352 -4.62 16.61 -2.46
CA GLY A 352 -3.83 17.05 -1.31
C GLY A 352 -3.01 18.32 -1.46
N ASN A 353 -2.64 18.76 -2.62
CA ASN A 353 -1.91 20.01 -2.95
C ASN A 353 -1.15 20.67 -1.77
N PHE A 354 -0.29 19.89 -1.10
CA PHE A 354 0.45 20.33 0.09
C PHE A 354 1.50 21.38 -0.26
N LYS A 355 1.55 22.45 0.56
CA LYS A 355 2.57 23.48 0.41
C LYS A 355 3.92 22.96 0.88
N ALA A 356 4.91 23.05 0.01
CA ALA A 356 6.27 22.74 0.35
C ALA A 356 6.82 23.71 1.43
N PRO A 357 7.71 23.26 2.32
CA PRO A 357 8.31 24.10 3.35
C PRO A 357 9.20 25.20 2.74
N LYS A 358 9.39 26.29 3.48
CA LYS A 358 10.15 27.48 2.99
C LYS A 358 11.55 27.14 2.50
N TRP A 359 12.26 26.23 3.17
CA TRP A 359 13.62 25.84 2.80
C TRP A 359 13.68 25.10 1.44
N SER A 360 12.57 24.62 0.90
CA SER A 360 12.52 24.00 -0.42
C SER A 360 12.92 24.95 -1.54
N SER A 361 12.68 26.25 -1.37
CA SER A 361 13.07 27.30 -2.32
C SER A 361 14.53 27.75 -2.19
N TRP A 362 15.26 27.30 -1.16
CA TRP A 362 16.68 27.63 -1.00
C TRP A 362 17.52 26.85 -2.01
N THR A 363 18.66 27.44 -2.42
CA THR A 363 19.66 26.70 -3.17
C THR A 363 20.26 25.58 -2.30
N GLN A 364 20.80 24.53 -2.94
CA GLN A 364 21.46 23.46 -2.17
C GLN A 364 22.63 23.99 -1.34
N GLN A 365 23.34 25.03 -1.83
CA GLN A 365 24.40 25.67 -1.08
C GLN A 365 23.88 26.28 0.22
N GLN A 366 22.80 27.07 0.18
CA GLN A 366 22.17 27.65 1.36
C GLN A 366 21.72 26.58 2.36
N ARG A 367 21.12 25.49 1.86
CA ARG A 367 20.74 24.35 2.68
C ARG A 367 21.95 23.69 3.37
N ASN A 368 23.05 23.52 2.65
CA ASN A 368 24.28 22.94 3.19
C ASN A 368 24.95 23.85 4.23
N GLU A 369 24.94 25.18 4.02
CA GLU A 369 25.45 26.14 4.99
C GLU A 369 24.66 26.07 6.30
N ARG A 370 23.34 26.11 6.22
CA ARG A 370 22.47 25.96 7.39
C ARG A 370 22.67 24.62 8.11
N ALA A 371 22.81 23.54 7.35
CA ALA A 371 23.07 22.20 7.91
C ALA A 371 24.37 22.15 8.72
N ARG A 372 25.45 22.78 8.23
CA ARG A 372 26.73 22.86 8.96
C ARG A 372 26.62 23.69 10.24
N GLU A 373 25.87 24.80 10.21
CA GLU A 373 25.59 25.60 11.40
C GLU A 373 24.89 24.78 12.48
N LEU A 374 23.81 24.06 12.11
CA LEU A 374 23.05 23.20 13.01
C LEU A 374 23.92 22.11 13.64
N LEU A 375 24.80 21.48 12.84
CA LEU A 375 25.72 20.46 13.37
C LEU A 375 26.72 21.06 14.35
N LYS A 376 27.26 22.24 14.06
CA LYS A 376 28.15 22.94 14.99
C LYS A 376 27.45 23.30 16.30
N GLU A 377 26.19 23.78 16.22
CA GLU A 377 25.36 24.05 17.41
C GLU A 377 25.07 22.75 18.21
N ALA A 378 24.99 21.60 17.53
CA ALA A 378 24.82 20.29 18.14
C ALA A 378 26.13 19.62 18.63
N GLY A 379 27.28 20.26 18.46
CA GLY A 379 28.59 19.79 18.92
C GLY A 379 29.36 18.92 17.93
N PHE A 380 28.98 18.94 16.66
CA PHE A 380 29.69 18.21 15.58
C PHE A 380 30.51 19.20 14.72
N ASP A 381 31.75 18.85 14.47
CA ASP A 381 32.69 19.64 13.65
C ASP A 381 33.69 18.71 12.91
N SER A 382 34.74 19.29 12.33
CA SER A 382 35.77 18.51 11.63
C SER A 382 36.61 17.61 12.53
N GLN A 383 36.70 17.89 13.83
CA GLN A 383 37.40 17.07 14.82
C GLN A 383 36.50 15.95 15.39
N HIS A 384 35.21 16.24 15.48
CA HIS A 384 34.18 15.35 15.98
C HIS A 384 33.06 15.23 14.94
N PRO A 385 33.32 14.55 13.80
CA PRO A 385 32.35 14.48 12.72
C PRO A 385 31.14 13.63 13.10
N LEU A 386 29.96 14.06 12.60
CA LEU A 386 28.73 13.24 12.72
C LEU A 386 28.98 11.86 12.09
N SER A 387 28.66 10.80 12.81
CA SER A 387 28.78 9.42 12.32
C SER A 387 27.50 8.63 12.59
N PHE A 388 27.01 7.90 11.60
CA PHE A 388 25.82 7.06 11.74
C PHE A 388 25.77 5.93 10.72
N THR A 389 24.85 4.98 10.94
CA THR A 389 24.56 3.89 10.03
C THR A 389 23.33 4.20 9.18
N LEU A 390 23.38 3.84 7.89
CA LEU A 390 22.23 3.85 6.97
C LEU A 390 21.86 2.41 6.62
N LEU A 391 20.72 1.97 7.14
CA LEU A 391 20.12 0.67 6.85
C LEU A 391 19.35 0.75 5.52
N TYR A 392 19.54 -0.25 4.65
CA TYR A 392 18.74 -0.44 3.44
C TYR A 392 18.54 -1.92 3.14
N ASN A 393 17.38 -2.27 2.56
CA ASN A 393 17.12 -3.64 2.13
C ASN A 393 17.74 -3.90 0.76
N THR A 394 18.11 -5.17 0.53
CA THR A 394 18.84 -5.62 -0.67
C THR A 394 18.06 -5.32 -1.96
N SER A 395 18.66 -4.54 -2.83
CA SER A 395 18.29 -4.24 -4.20
C SER A 395 19.41 -3.44 -4.86
N ASP A 396 19.63 -3.56 -6.16
CA ASP A 396 20.63 -2.78 -6.89
C ASP A 396 20.35 -1.28 -6.79
N GLN A 397 19.08 -0.90 -6.93
CA GLN A 397 18.63 0.50 -6.84
C GLN A 397 18.80 1.08 -5.44
N ASN A 398 18.40 0.35 -4.39
CA ASN A 398 18.56 0.81 -3.00
C ASN A 398 20.02 1.01 -2.63
N LYS A 399 20.91 0.11 -3.08
CA LYS A 399 22.36 0.25 -2.88
C LYS A 399 22.90 1.52 -3.55
N GLN A 400 22.52 1.77 -4.80
CA GLN A 400 22.94 2.96 -5.54
C GLN A 400 22.48 4.24 -4.84
N GLN A 401 21.25 4.30 -4.38
CA GLN A 401 20.70 5.45 -3.64
C GLN A 401 21.41 5.65 -2.29
N ALA A 402 21.67 4.57 -1.56
CA ALA A 402 22.37 4.64 -0.27
C ALA A 402 23.82 5.17 -0.43
N ILE A 403 24.53 4.73 -1.48
CA ILE A 403 25.87 5.24 -1.81
C ILE A 403 25.81 6.73 -2.17
N ALA A 404 24.83 7.15 -2.96
CA ALA A 404 24.66 8.55 -3.35
C ALA A 404 24.36 9.43 -2.14
N ALA A 405 23.43 9.01 -1.27
CA ALA A 405 23.11 9.75 -0.05
C ALA A 405 24.30 9.86 0.90
N ALA A 406 25.02 8.78 1.15
CA ALA A 406 26.23 8.79 1.97
C ALA A 406 27.30 9.72 1.42
N SER A 407 27.52 9.72 0.09
CA SER A 407 28.43 10.63 -0.58
C SER A 407 28.03 12.10 -0.43
N MET A 408 26.72 12.42 -0.56
CA MET A 408 26.20 13.77 -0.36
C MET A 408 26.41 14.25 1.09
N TRP A 409 26.07 13.42 2.08
CA TRP A 409 26.29 13.76 3.49
C TRP A 409 27.78 13.95 3.80
N LYS A 410 28.64 13.10 3.25
CA LYS A 410 30.10 13.29 3.39
C LYS A 410 30.58 14.62 2.79
N LYS A 411 30.18 14.90 1.56
CA LYS A 411 30.58 16.12 0.83
C LYS A 411 30.02 17.40 1.48
N ASN A 412 28.73 17.39 1.84
CA ASN A 412 27.99 18.60 2.20
C ASN A 412 28.16 18.99 3.67
N ILE A 413 28.26 18.01 4.57
CA ILE A 413 28.30 18.22 6.03
C ILE A 413 29.42 17.44 6.74
N GLY A 414 30.30 16.75 6.02
CA GLY A 414 31.43 16.02 6.61
C GLY A 414 31.05 14.73 7.34
N ALA A 415 29.82 14.24 7.22
CA ALA A 415 29.36 13.07 7.95
C ALA A 415 30.04 11.77 7.49
N ASN A 416 30.28 10.85 8.42
CA ASN A 416 30.74 9.49 8.16
C ASN A 416 29.55 8.53 8.21
N VAL A 417 29.17 7.96 7.06
CA VAL A 417 28.01 7.07 6.95
C VAL A 417 28.47 5.65 6.68
N THR A 418 28.08 4.73 7.56
CA THR A 418 28.29 3.29 7.36
C THR A 418 27.03 2.69 6.71
N LEU A 419 27.20 2.05 5.58
CA LEU A 419 26.09 1.41 4.87
C LEU A 419 25.86 0.00 5.45
N GLN A 420 24.61 -0.30 5.82
CA GLN A 420 24.17 -1.59 6.36
C GLN A 420 23.13 -2.20 5.45
N ASN A 421 23.49 -3.25 4.73
CA ASN A 421 22.56 -4.00 3.90
C ASN A 421 21.93 -5.15 4.69
N GLN A 422 20.62 -5.32 4.55
CA GLN A 422 19.89 -6.46 5.10
C GLN A 422 18.90 -7.01 4.06
N GLU A 423 18.57 -8.29 4.18
CA GLU A 423 17.47 -8.90 3.47
C GLU A 423 16.14 -8.28 3.92
N TRP A 424 15.09 -8.33 3.07
CA TRP A 424 13.83 -7.61 3.27
C TRP A 424 13.19 -7.85 4.64
N LYS A 425 12.95 -9.10 4.99
CA LYS A 425 12.32 -9.46 6.27
C LYS A 425 13.14 -8.95 7.47
N THR A 426 14.46 -9.15 7.44
CA THR A 426 15.37 -8.69 8.51
C THR A 426 15.39 -7.16 8.60
N ALA A 427 15.31 -6.46 7.46
CA ALA A 427 15.24 -5.00 7.42
C ALA A 427 13.95 -4.48 8.04
N LEU A 428 12.80 -5.12 7.75
CA LEU A 428 11.52 -4.80 8.39
C LEU A 428 11.59 -5.02 9.91
N GLU A 429 12.09 -6.16 10.36
CA GLU A 429 12.25 -6.46 11.79
C GLU A 429 13.15 -5.42 12.49
N SER A 430 14.27 -5.04 11.86
CA SER A 430 15.17 -4.01 12.40
C SER A 430 14.50 -2.65 12.53
N ARG A 431 13.68 -2.25 11.56
CA ARG A 431 12.91 -1.00 11.61
C ARG A 431 11.85 -1.04 12.71
N ASN A 432 11.05 -2.09 12.76
CA ASN A 432 9.96 -2.24 13.73
C ASN A 432 10.47 -2.30 15.18
N GLN A 433 11.66 -2.84 15.40
CA GLN A 433 12.33 -2.89 16.70
C GLN A 433 13.17 -1.65 17.04
N GLY A 434 13.30 -0.68 16.12
CA GLY A 434 14.13 0.52 16.30
C GLY A 434 15.65 0.23 16.27
N ASN A 435 16.06 -0.89 15.69
CA ASN A 435 17.47 -1.29 15.60
C ASN A 435 18.19 -0.63 14.42
N TYR A 436 17.99 0.67 14.25
CA TYR A 436 18.62 1.49 13.21
C TYR A 436 18.78 2.93 13.70
N GLN A 437 19.65 3.72 13.04
CA GLN A 437 19.76 5.17 13.21
C GLN A 437 19.07 5.89 12.05
N VAL A 438 19.45 5.58 10.83
CA VAL A 438 18.80 6.01 9.60
C VAL A 438 18.43 4.77 8.80
N ALA A 439 17.21 4.71 8.28
CA ALA A 439 16.79 3.61 7.42
C ALA A 439 16.17 4.13 6.11
N ARG A 440 16.44 3.42 5.03
CA ARG A 440 15.73 3.59 3.78
C ARG A 440 14.29 3.12 3.93
N ALA A 441 13.34 3.94 3.50
CA ALA A 441 11.94 3.57 3.51
C ALA A 441 11.22 4.02 2.24
N THR A 442 10.11 3.37 1.98
CA THR A 442 9.09 3.81 1.03
C THR A 442 7.74 3.61 1.70
N TRP A 443 6.92 4.61 1.68
CA TRP A 443 5.52 4.50 2.06
C TRP A 443 4.65 4.64 0.82
N CYS A 444 3.74 3.71 0.64
CA CYS A 444 2.74 3.74 -0.42
C CYS A 444 1.35 3.90 0.20
N ALA A 445 0.47 4.61 -0.49
CA ALA A 445 -0.89 4.79 -0.02
C ALA A 445 -1.63 3.46 0.06
N ASP A 446 -2.29 3.20 1.17
CA ASP A 446 -3.21 2.08 1.35
C ASP A 446 -4.60 2.42 0.77
N TYR A 447 -4.91 3.71 0.68
CA TYR A 447 -6.12 4.29 0.07
C TYR A 447 -5.84 5.73 -0.36
N ASN A 448 -6.63 6.25 -1.31
CA ASN A 448 -6.38 7.56 -1.94
C ASN A 448 -6.88 8.74 -1.09
N GLU A 449 -6.32 8.90 0.12
CA GLU A 449 -6.61 9.99 1.06
C GLU A 449 -5.33 10.33 1.87
N PRO A 450 -5.06 11.61 2.21
CA PRO A 450 -3.85 12.03 2.92
C PRO A 450 -3.60 11.31 4.24
N THR A 451 -4.64 10.89 4.94
CA THR A 451 -4.53 10.10 6.18
C THR A 451 -3.85 8.76 5.99
N SER A 452 -3.86 8.19 4.78
CA SER A 452 -3.08 6.99 4.45
C SER A 452 -1.57 7.19 4.66
N PHE A 453 -1.08 8.41 4.55
CA PHE A 453 0.29 8.79 4.89
C PHE A 453 0.40 9.26 6.34
N LEU A 454 -0.39 10.26 6.71
CA LEU A 454 -0.21 10.98 7.97
C LEU A 454 -0.50 10.11 9.20
N ASN A 455 -1.49 9.22 9.15
CA ASN A 455 -1.82 8.35 10.28
C ASN A 455 -0.71 7.36 10.64
N SER A 456 0.21 7.05 9.69
CA SER A 456 1.34 6.16 9.97
C SER A 456 2.29 6.69 11.05
N PHE A 457 2.30 8.02 11.28
CA PHE A 457 3.16 8.66 12.28
C PHE A 457 2.39 9.19 13.51
N LEU A 458 1.11 8.84 13.69
CA LEU A 458 0.43 9.06 14.97
C LEU A 458 1.23 8.41 16.10
N SER A 459 1.27 9.05 17.27
CA SER A 459 2.01 8.52 18.43
C SER A 459 1.52 7.14 18.87
N THR A 460 0.27 6.79 18.56
CA THR A 460 -0.36 5.50 18.86
C THR A 460 -0.25 4.47 17.75
N SER A 461 0.23 4.88 16.55
CA SER A 461 0.26 4.02 15.38
C SER A 461 1.27 2.87 15.52
N SER A 462 0.83 1.65 15.24
CA SER A 462 1.71 0.47 15.14
C SER A 462 2.71 0.57 13.97
N LEU A 463 2.47 1.46 13.02
CA LEU A 463 3.32 1.72 11.86
C LEU A 463 4.36 2.82 12.10
N ASN A 464 4.36 3.44 13.29
CA ASN A 464 5.27 4.53 13.64
C ASN A 464 6.67 3.99 13.98
N THR A 465 7.37 3.52 12.97
CA THR A 465 8.73 2.96 13.08
C THR A 465 9.80 3.99 13.38
N ILE A 466 9.51 5.29 13.21
CA ILE A 466 10.44 6.39 13.53
C ILE A 466 10.35 6.85 15.00
N PHE A 467 9.39 6.32 15.76
CA PHE A 467 9.13 6.65 17.17
C PHE A 467 8.87 8.15 17.38
N TYR A 468 8.18 8.77 16.42
CA TYR A 468 7.78 10.16 16.49
C TYR A 468 6.64 10.34 17.48
N GLU A 469 6.74 11.34 18.35
CA GLU A 469 5.73 11.70 19.32
C GLU A 469 5.51 13.21 19.31
N ASN A 470 4.35 13.66 18.88
CA ASN A 470 3.97 15.06 18.90
C ASN A 470 2.46 15.23 19.09
N LYS A 471 2.07 15.71 20.27
CA LYS A 471 0.64 15.90 20.63
C LYS A 471 -0.09 16.88 19.71
N GLU A 472 0.60 17.91 19.16
CA GLU A 472 -0.02 18.85 18.22
C GLU A 472 -0.30 18.17 16.87
N TYR A 473 0.58 17.25 16.47
CA TYR A 473 0.40 16.42 15.27
C TYR A 473 -0.81 15.52 15.42
N ASP A 474 -0.88 14.76 16.50
CA ASP A 474 -2.00 13.85 16.79
C ASP A 474 -3.32 14.64 16.84
N GLN A 475 -3.35 15.77 17.53
CA GLN A 475 -4.55 16.62 17.64
C GLN A 475 -4.96 17.24 16.30
N ALA A 476 -4.01 17.57 15.42
CA ALA A 476 -4.34 18.07 14.09
C ALA A 476 -5.07 17.02 13.26
N LEU A 477 -4.66 15.75 13.34
CA LEU A 477 -5.30 14.65 12.63
C LEU A 477 -6.66 14.28 13.23
N GLU A 478 -6.80 14.27 14.55
CA GLU A 478 -8.10 14.10 15.22
C GLU A 478 -9.09 15.20 14.80
N ASN A 479 -8.65 16.47 14.80
CA ASN A 479 -9.49 17.59 14.39
C ASN A 479 -9.84 17.53 12.88
N ALA A 480 -8.93 17.03 12.04
CA ALA A 480 -9.19 16.86 10.62
C ALA A 480 -10.34 15.87 10.36
N LEU A 481 -10.43 14.83 11.16
CA LEU A 481 -11.51 13.87 11.08
C LEU A 481 -12.88 14.51 11.41
N LEU A 482 -12.91 15.38 12.42
CA LEU A 482 -14.12 16.06 12.85
C LEU A 482 -14.55 17.21 11.94
N ALA A 483 -13.66 17.65 11.04
CA ALA A 483 -13.93 18.75 10.14
C ALA A 483 -14.97 18.35 9.07
N VAL A 484 -16.09 19.05 9.06
CA VAL A 484 -17.19 18.84 8.09
C VAL A 484 -16.79 19.40 6.71
N ASP A 485 -16.09 20.52 6.70
CA ASP A 485 -15.64 21.19 5.48
C ASP A 485 -14.29 20.61 5.00
N ASN A 486 -14.22 20.28 3.71
CA ASN A 486 -13.02 19.74 3.08
C ASN A 486 -11.83 20.71 3.13
N GLY A 487 -12.08 22.02 3.04
CA GLY A 487 -11.04 23.04 3.12
C GLY A 487 -10.42 23.11 4.52
N ALA A 488 -11.26 23.08 5.55
CA ALA A 488 -10.82 23.04 6.97
C ALA A 488 -10.03 21.76 7.25
N ARG A 489 -10.51 20.61 6.74
CA ARG A 489 -9.80 19.32 6.83
C ARG A 489 -8.42 19.39 6.18
N HIS A 490 -8.34 19.92 4.98
CA HIS A 490 -7.08 20.07 4.27
C HIS A 490 -6.08 20.97 5.00
N GLN A 491 -6.54 22.06 5.63
CA GLN A 491 -5.66 22.93 6.44
C GLN A 491 -5.07 22.19 7.64
N LEU A 492 -5.81 21.27 8.25
CA LEU A 492 -5.33 20.44 9.36
C LEU A 492 -4.30 19.42 8.90
N TYR A 493 -4.49 18.79 7.72
CA TYR A 493 -3.47 17.96 7.10
C TYR A 493 -2.20 18.74 6.76
N GLN A 494 -2.34 19.96 6.21
CA GLN A 494 -1.21 20.85 5.95
C GLN A 494 -0.46 21.21 7.24
N ARG A 495 -1.17 21.38 8.37
CA ARG A 495 -0.55 21.59 9.68
C ARG A 495 0.24 20.36 10.14
N ALA A 496 -0.32 19.15 9.96
CA ALA A 496 0.39 17.92 10.31
C ALA A 496 1.69 17.77 9.49
N GLU A 497 1.65 17.99 8.18
CA GLU A 497 2.86 18.01 7.32
C GLU A 497 3.88 19.04 7.80
N ALA A 498 3.43 20.25 8.16
CA ALA A 498 4.30 21.30 8.65
C ALA A 498 4.97 20.95 10.00
N LEU A 499 4.32 20.19 10.85
CA LEU A 499 4.88 19.68 12.11
C LEU A 499 5.94 18.60 11.86
N LEU A 500 5.69 17.64 10.94
CA LEU A 500 6.71 16.66 10.52
C LEU A 500 7.96 17.35 9.97
N ASP A 501 7.78 18.39 9.15
CA ASP A 501 8.91 19.16 8.62
C ASP A 501 9.64 19.96 9.71
N LYS A 502 8.92 20.67 10.59
CA LYS A 502 9.48 21.45 11.72
C LYS A 502 10.34 20.58 12.62
N ASP A 503 9.85 19.38 12.94
CA ASP A 503 10.54 18.44 13.82
C ASP A 503 11.57 17.59 13.07
N SER A 504 11.65 17.77 11.74
CA SER A 504 12.54 17.00 10.86
C SER A 504 12.46 15.51 11.13
N ALA A 505 11.24 15.01 11.34
CA ALA A 505 10.99 13.63 11.77
C ALA A 505 11.47 12.60 10.75
N ILE A 506 11.43 12.96 9.46
CA ILE A 506 11.87 12.14 8.32
C ILE A 506 12.58 13.01 7.27
N VAL A 507 13.15 12.36 6.26
CA VAL A 507 13.78 13.03 5.11
C VAL A 507 13.10 12.59 3.81
N PRO A 508 12.00 13.24 3.36
CA PRO A 508 11.40 12.96 2.05
C PRO A 508 12.39 13.24 0.93
N ILE A 509 12.46 12.36 -0.08
CA ILE A 509 13.42 12.45 -1.18
C ILE A 509 12.72 12.64 -2.52
N TYR A 510 11.82 11.72 -2.91
CA TYR A 510 11.05 11.86 -4.14
C TYR A 510 9.72 11.09 -4.08
N TYR A 511 8.74 11.53 -4.85
CA TYR A 511 7.55 10.75 -5.16
C TYR A 511 7.88 9.75 -6.26
N ARG A 512 7.46 8.51 -6.05
CA ARG A 512 7.81 7.41 -6.93
C ARG A 512 6.94 7.37 -8.18
N VAL A 513 7.48 6.75 -9.20
CA VAL A 513 6.75 6.18 -10.33
C VAL A 513 7.02 4.68 -10.37
N SER A 514 6.05 3.90 -10.80
CA SER A 514 6.26 2.49 -11.16
C SER A 514 6.79 2.43 -12.59
N VAL A 515 7.91 1.75 -12.79
CA VAL A 515 8.56 1.61 -14.11
C VAL A 515 8.74 0.13 -14.38
N ARG A 516 7.94 -0.42 -15.32
CA ARG A 516 7.92 -1.85 -15.64
C ARG A 516 8.13 -2.08 -17.12
N LEU A 517 8.76 -3.21 -17.44
CA LEU A 517 8.63 -3.83 -18.76
C LEU A 517 7.52 -4.88 -18.69
N VAL A 518 6.61 -4.82 -19.64
CA VAL A 518 5.52 -5.77 -19.80
C VAL A 518 5.61 -6.36 -21.20
N SER A 519 5.61 -7.68 -21.31
CA SER A 519 5.64 -8.37 -22.60
C SER A 519 4.44 -7.96 -23.45
N PRO A 520 4.60 -7.74 -24.76
CA PRO A 520 3.48 -7.44 -25.66
C PRO A 520 2.44 -8.56 -25.71
N THR A 521 2.81 -9.77 -25.31
CA THR A 521 1.88 -10.90 -25.19
C THR A 521 0.96 -10.83 -23.99
N VAL A 522 1.23 -9.95 -23.00
CA VAL A 522 0.38 -9.77 -21.82
C VAL A 522 -0.72 -8.77 -22.11
N GLY A 523 -1.95 -9.24 -22.20
CA GLY A 523 -3.13 -8.41 -22.25
C GLY A 523 -3.70 -8.13 -20.84
N GLY A 524 -4.51 -7.07 -20.74
CA GLY A 524 -5.19 -6.69 -19.49
C GLY A 524 -4.37 -5.80 -18.54
N PHE A 525 -3.07 -5.63 -18.78
CA PHE A 525 -2.25 -4.66 -18.04
C PHE A 525 -2.55 -3.24 -18.53
N THR A 526 -3.05 -2.39 -17.64
CA THR A 526 -3.44 -1.01 -18.02
C THR A 526 -2.38 0.05 -17.75
N GLY A 527 -1.49 -0.17 -16.77
CA GLY A 527 -0.54 0.84 -16.30
C GLY A 527 -1.22 2.09 -15.73
N LYS A 528 -2.46 1.99 -15.22
CA LYS A 528 -3.24 3.12 -14.70
C LYS A 528 -3.57 3.00 -13.22
N ASP A 529 -3.37 1.82 -12.62
CA ASP A 529 -3.61 1.59 -11.20
C ASP A 529 -2.56 2.37 -10.38
N PRO A 530 -2.96 3.39 -9.59
CA PRO A 530 -2.04 4.20 -8.80
C PRO A 530 -1.45 3.45 -7.60
N PHE A 531 -1.98 2.28 -7.26
CA PHE A 531 -1.46 1.37 -6.24
C PHE A 531 -0.49 0.33 -6.81
N ASP A 532 -0.38 0.23 -8.14
CA ASP A 532 0.49 -0.71 -8.87
C ASP A 532 0.30 -2.18 -8.47
N TYR A 533 -0.95 -2.57 -8.16
CA TYR A 533 -1.28 -3.94 -7.74
C TYR A 533 -1.18 -4.93 -8.91
N THR A 534 -0.68 -6.12 -8.61
CA THR A 534 -0.68 -7.25 -9.56
C THR A 534 -1.99 -8.03 -9.43
N ASP A 535 -2.94 -7.74 -10.32
CA ASP A 535 -4.24 -8.41 -10.36
C ASP A 535 -4.33 -9.40 -11.52
N LEU A 536 -3.99 -10.67 -11.25
CA LEU A 536 -3.90 -11.74 -12.25
C LEU A 536 -5.22 -12.03 -12.95
N LYS A 537 -6.36 -11.80 -12.29
CA LYS A 537 -7.69 -12.08 -12.87
C LYS A 537 -8.03 -11.17 -14.06
N ARG A 538 -7.28 -10.07 -14.24
CA ARG A 538 -7.42 -9.15 -15.38
C ARG A 538 -6.51 -9.53 -16.56
N TYR A 539 -5.50 -10.38 -16.33
CA TYR A 539 -4.48 -10.66 -17.34
C TYR A 539 -4.88 -11.86 -18.23
N PHE A 540 -4.31 -11.86 -19.42
CA PHE A 540 -4.37 -12.98 -20.37
C PHE A 540 -3.11 -12.96 -21.25
N ILE A 541 -2.76 -14.11 -21.80
CA ILE A 541 -1.62 -14.24 -22.71
C ILE A 541 -2.13 -14.44 -24.15
N THR A 542 -1.64 -13.60 -25.05
CA THR A 542 -1.87 -13.71 -26.50
C THR A 542 -0.76 -14.50 -27.16
N VAL A 543 -0.99 -14.99 -28.40
CA VAL A 543 0.09 -15.50 -29.24
C VAL A 543 0.98 -14.34 -29.67
N ASP A 544 2.29 -14.61 -29.82
CA ASP A 544 3.18 -13.66 -30.50
C ASP A 544 2.74 -13.53 -31.97
N ASP A 545 2.61 -12.31 -32.47
CA ASP A 545 2.33 -12.02 -33.89
C ASP A 545 3.53 -12.31 -34.78
#